data_36333bc76b67860559618f99c83650c1
#
_entry.id   36333bc76b67860559618f99c83650c1
#
_cell.length_a   1.000
_cell.length_b   1.000
_cell.length_c   1.000
_cell.angle_alpha   90.00
_cell.angle_beta   90.00
_cell.angle_gamma   90.00
#
_symmetry.space_group_name_H-M   'P 1'
#
loop_
_entity.id
_entity.type
_entity.pdbx_description
1 polymer ?
#
loop_
_entity_poly.entity_id
_entity_poly.type
_entity_poly.pdbx_seq_one_letter_code
_entity_poly.pdbx_strand_id
1 'polypeptide(L)'
;MEKARLELKKIEIDCFSDISIKINNLMSLKEKIDKLQKMGISAKERVSAMNIKLSKRMASDNDVLKAIYEMKKVKTRLARAILENNLIIIEIDALIGE
;
A
#
# COMPACT_ATOMS: atom_id res chain seq x y z
N MET A 1 8.06 -19.82 41.07
CA MET A 1 6.87 -18.97 40.91
C MET A 1 7.17 -17.60 40.35
N GLU A 2 8.19 -16.90 40.81
CA GLU A 2 8.57 -15.57 40.28
C GLU A 2 9.06 -15.64 38.84
N LYS A 3 9.82 -16.67 38.47
CA LYS A 3 10.29 -16.86 37.07
C LYS A 3 9.13 -17.04 36.10
N ALA A 4 8.11 -17.79 36.46
CA ALA A 4 6.93 -18.00 35.61
C ALA A 4 6.16 -16.71 35.38
N ARG A 5 6.02 -15.86 36.38
CA ARG A 5 5.37 -14.56 36.29
C ARG A 5 6.14 -13.59 35.39
N LEU A 6 7.47 -13.57 35.53
CA LEU A 6 8.34 -12.72 34.72
C LEU A 6 8.31 -13.14 33.24
N GLU A 7 8.33 -14.44 32.97
CA GLU A 7 8.23 -14.98 31.62
C GLU A 7 6.88 -14.65 30.98
N LEU A 8 5.78 -14.77 31.74
CA LEU A 8 4.44 -14.43 31.27
C LEU A 8 4.33 -12.93 30.92
N LYS A 9 4.84 -12.06 31.79
CA LYS A 9 4.89 -10.62 31.52
C LYS A 9 5.72 -10.28 30.30
N LYS A 10 6.83 -10.96 30.11
CA LYS A 10 7.70 -10.76 28.95
C LYS A 10 6.99 -11.13 27.64
N ILE A 11 6.27 -12.25 27.64
CA ILE A 11 5.46 -12.70 26.51
C ILE A 11 4.36 -11.69 26.19
N GLU A 12 3.67 -11.16 27.21
CA GLU A 12 2.64 -10.15 27.04
C GLU A 12 3.20 -8.84 26.46
N ILE A 13 4.36 -8.39 26.94
CA ILE A 13 5.04 -7.18 26.45
C ILE A 13 5.49 -7.38 25.00
N ASP A 14 6.07 -8.53 24.68
CA ASP A 14 6.53 -8.84 23.32
C ASP A 14 5.34 -8.88 22.34
N CYS A 15 4.22 -9.50 22.75
CA CYS A 15 3.01 -9.54 21.94
C CYS A 15 2.43 -8.15 21.71
N PHE A 16 2.36 -7.33 22.75
CA PHE A 16 1.90 -5.94 22.67
C PHE A 16 2.82 -5.12 21.74
N SER A 17 4.13 -5.31 21.86
CA SER A 17 5.11 -4.64 21.02
C SER A 17 4.94 -5.02 19.53
N ASP A 18 4.74 -6.31 19.25
CA ASP A 18 4.50 -6.80 17.88
C ASP A 18 3.22 -6.20 17.28
N ILE A 19 2.15 -6.15 18.05
CA ILE A 19 0.88 -5.54 17.63
C ILE A 19 1.07 -4.05 17.35
N SER A 20 1.79 -3.34 18.23
CA SER A 20 2.08 -1.91 18.06
C SER A 20 2.86 -1.63 16.78
N ILE A 21 3.88 -2.44 16.49
CA ILE A 21 4.68 -2.33 15.25
C ILE A 21 3.78 -2.56 14.03
N LYS A 22 2.94 -3.57 14.05
CA LYS A 22 2.02 -3.89 12.95
C LYS A 22 1.00 -2.78 12.72
N ILE A 23 0.47 -2.19 13.79
CA ILE A 23 -0.45 -1.04 13.70
C ILE A 23 0.26 0.17 13.08
N ASN A 24 1.48 0.47 13.48
CA ASN A 24 2.28 1.55 12.89
C ASN A 24 2.55 1.31 11.42
N ASN A 25 2.88 0.08 11.04
CA ASN A 25 3.07 -0.30 9.64
C ASN A 25 1.78 -0.15 8.84
N LEU A 26 0.64 -0.51 9.44
CA LEU A 26 -0.67 -0.36 8.82
C LEU A 26 -1.00 1.10 8.56
N MET A 27 -0.71 1.99 9.51
CA MET A 27 -0.92 3.44 9.35
C MET A 27 -0.06 4.00 8.22
N SER A 28 1.22 3.62 8.16
CA SER A 28 2.13 4.01 7.09
C SER A 28 1.65 3.50 5.73
N LEU A 29 1.13 2.27 5.66
CA LEU A 29 0.56 1.71 4.44
C LEU A 29 -0.69 2.43 3.99
N LYS A 30 -1.55 2.85 4.91
CA LYS A 30 -2.74 3.64 4.58
C LYS A 30 -2.37 4.96 3.92
N GLU A 31 -1.35 5.65 4.43
CA GLU A 31 -0.84 6.87 3.83
C GLU A 31 -0.28 6.60 2.43
N LYS A 32 0.47 5.52 2.27
CA LYS A 32 1.01 5.08 0.99
C LYS A 32 -0.08 4.77 -0.02
N ILE A 33 -1.13 4.05 0.40
CA ILE A 33 -2.28 3.72 -0.44
C ILE A 33 -2.99 4.99 -0.90
N ASP A 34 -3.24 5.93 0.00
CA ASP A 34 -3.89 7.20 -0.31
C ASP A 34 -3.08 7.99 -1.34
N LYS A 35 -1.77 8.07 -1.14
CA LYS A 35 -0.83 8.72 -2.06
C LYS A 35 -0.83 8.04 -3.43
N LEU A 36 -0.82 6.70 -3.47
CA LEU A 36 -0.86 5.93 -4.72
C LEU A 36 -2.19 6.09 -5.45
N GLN A 37 -3.31 6.21 -4.73
CA GLN A 37 -4.61 6.48 -5.33
C GLN A 37 -4.61 7.84 -6.05
N LYS A 38 -4.05 8.86 -5.42
CA LYS A 38 -3.91 10.20 -6.02
C LYS A 38 -3.00 10.17 -7.25
N MET A 39 -1.88 9.44 -7.17
CA MET A 39 -0.98 9.22 -8.30
C MET A 39 -1.67 8.48 -9.45
N GLY A 40 -2.53 7.52 -9.14
CA GLY A 40 -3.32 6.79 -10.12
C GLY A 40 -4.29 7.68 -10.89
N ILE A 41 -4.96 8.59 -10.19
CA ILE A 41 -5.85 9.58 -10.80
C ILE A 41 -5.06 10.50 -11.73
N SER A 42 -3.93 11.02 -11.29
CA SER A 42 -3.05 11.87 -12.09
C SER A 42 -2.51 11.16 -13.32
N ALA A 43 -2.11 9.88 -13.18
CA ALA A 43 -1.62 9.07 -14.29
C ALA A 43 -2.71 8.83 -15.33
N LYS A 44 -3.94 8.59 -14.90
CA LYS A 44 -5.10 8.40 -15.78
C LYS A 44 -5.41 9.68 -16.56
N GLU A 45 -5.36 10.82 -15.90
CA GLU A 45 -5.53 12.14 -16.54
C GLU A 45 -4.46 12.39 -17.59
N ARG A 46 -3.20 12.00 -17.29
CA ARG A 46 -2.09 12.13 -18.24
C ARG A 46 -2.32 11.28 -19.49
N VAL A 47 -2.81 10.05 -19.34
CA VAL A 47 -3.15 9.19 -20.50
C VAL A 47 -4.22 9.86 -21.35
N SER A 48 -5.27 10.40 -20.73
CA SER A 48 -6.34 11.11 -21.45
C SER A 48 -5.79 12.33 -22.19
N ALA A 49 -4.93 13.12 -21.54
CA ALA A 49 -4.30 14.29 -22.14
C ALA A 49 -3.41 13.91 -23.34
N MET A 50 -2.64 12.82 -23.22
CA MET A 50 -1.80 12.32 -24.31
C MET A 50 -2.60 11.80 -25.49
N ASN A 51 -3.73 11.14 -25.24
CA ASN A 51 -4.65 10.70 -26.29
C ASN A 51 -5.21 11.88 -27.09
N ILE A 52 -5.59 12.97 -26.38
CA ILE A 52 -6.05 14.20 -27.03
C ILE A 52 -4.94 14.81 -27.87
N LYS A 53 -3.72 14.87 -27.36
CA LYS A 53 -2.54 15.37 -28.10
C LYS A 53 -2.23 14.52 -29.31
N LEU A 54 -2.36 13.19 -29.20
CA LEU A 54 -2.18 12.27 -30.32
C LEU A 54 -3.19 12.56 -31.43
N SER A 55 -4.46 12.74 -31.08
CA SER A 55 -5.51 13.05 -32.06
C SER A 55 -5.27 14.38 -32.79
N LYS A 56 -4.58 15.31 -32.14
CA LYS A 56 -4.18 16.61 -32.70
C LYS A 56 -2.78 16.58 -33.36
N ARG A 57 -2.16 15.41 -33.44
CA ARG A 57 -0.79 15.20 -33.98
C ARG A 57 0.28 15.98 -33.18
N MET A 58 0.03 16.25 -31.90
CA MET A 58 0.98 16.94 -31.00
C MET A 58 1.78 15.97 -30.15
N ALA A 59 1.49 14.69 -30.20
CA ALA A 59 2.19 13.63 -29.47
C ALA A 59 2.32 12.40 -30.36
N SER A 60 3.30 11.54 -30.05
CA SER A 60 3.54 10.29 -30.77
C SER A 60 2.84 9.12 -30.07
N ASP A 61 2.71 7.99 -30.79
CA ASP A 61 2.22 6.73 -30.20
C ASP A 61 3.07 6.31 -29.01
N ASN A 62 4.39 6.52 -29.09
CA ASN A 62 5.30 6.20 -28.00
C ASN A 62 5.03 7.01 -26.75
N ASP A 63 4.63 8.28 -26.88
CA ASP A 63 4.27 9.14 -25.75
C ASP A 63 3.03 8.59 -25.01
N VAL A 64 2.03 8.14 -25.78
CA VAL A 64 0.83 7.51 -25.23
C VAL A 64 1.18 6.19 -24.54
N LEU A 65 2.02 5.36 -25.17
CA LEU A 65 2.45 4.08 -24.59
C LEU A 65 3.21 4.28 -23.28
N LYS A 66 4.07 5.29 -23.19
CA LYS A 66 4.75 5.65 -21.94
C LYS A 66 3.78 6.02 -20.84
N ALA A 67 2.79 6.84 -21.15
CA ALA A 67 1.78 7.27 -20.19
C ALA A 67 0.95 6.07 -19.70
N ILE A 68 0.57 5.17 -20.59
CA ILE A 68 -0.15 3.92 -20.23
C ILE A 68 0.71 3.04 -19.35
N TYR A 69 2.00 2.90 -19.67
CA TYR A 69 2.94 2.10 -18.86
C TYR A 69 3.06 2.64 -17.44
N GLU A 70 3.21 3.95 -17.28
CA GLU A 70 3.28 4.60 -15.97
C GLU A 70 1.98 4.42 -15.18
N MET A 71 0.83 4.51 -15.84
CA MET A 71 -0.47 4.27 -15.21
C MET A 71 -0.57 2.84 -14.69
N LYS A 72 -0.18 1.85 -15.49
CA LYS A 72 -0.17 0.43 -15.09
C LYS A 72 0.78 0.18 -13.95
N LYS A 73 1.94 0.83 -13.94
CA LYS A 73 2.93 0.72 -12.87
C LYS A 73 2.36 1.22 -11.54
N VAL A 74 1.69 2.36 -11.55
CA VAL A 74 1.02 2.90 -10.34
C VAL A 74 -0.09 1.97 -9.86
N LYS A 75 -0.92 1.46 -10.77
CA LYS A 75 -1.99 0.50 -10.43
C LYS A 75 -1.43 -0.77 -9.79
N THR A 76 -0.31 -1.30 -10.30
CA THR A 76 0.34 -2.48 -9.73
C THR A 76 0.86 -2.20 -8.33
N ARG A 77 1.48 -1.05 -8.10
CA ARG A 77 1.96 -0.64 -6.77
C ARG A 77 0.81 -0.48 -5.79
N LEU A 78 -0.29 0.09 -6.24
CA LEU A 78 -1.50 0.25 -5.41
C LEU A 78 -2.07 -1.11 -5.03
N ALA A 79 -2.20 -2.04 -5.98
CA ALA A 79 -2.69 -3.40 -5.71
C ALA A 79 -1.81 -4.12 -4.70
N ARG A 80 -0.49 -4.02 -4.81
CA ARG A 80 0.46 -4.59 -3.85
C ARG A 80 0.31 -3.99 -2.45
N ALA A 81 0.16 -2.68 -2.37
CA ALA A 81 -0.01 -1.98 -1.09
C ALA A 81 -1.31 -2.39 -0.40
N ILE A 82 -2.40 -2.54 -1.15
CA ILE A 82 -3.68 -3.02 -0.64
C ILE A 82 -3.56 -4.47 -0.13
N LEU A 83 -2.86 -5.32 -0.88
CA LEU A 83 -2.61 -6.71 -0.46
C LEU A 83 -1.82 -6.76 0.84
N GLU A 84 -0.74 -5.99 0.96
CA GLU A 84 0.05 -5.89 2.19
C GLU A 84 -0.80 -5.41 3.37
N ASN A 85 -1.65 -4.40 3.15
CA ASN A 85 -2.56 -3.90 4.16
C ASN A 85 -3.50 -5.01 4.67
N ASN A 86 -4.08 -5.78 3.76
CA ASN A 86 -4.98 -6.89 4.11
C ASN A 86 -4.23 -7.99 4.87
N LEU A 87 -3.00 -8.32 4.47
CA LEU A 87 -2.18 -9.32 5.16
C LEU A 87 -1.85 -8.88 6.59
N ILE A 88 -1.52 -7.62 6.82
CA ILE A 88 -1.25 -7.09 8.15
C ILE A 88 -2.50 -7.16 9.02
N ILE A 89 -3.66 -6.83 8.48
CA ILE A 89 -4.94 -6.94 9.20
C ILE A 89 -5.19 -8.40 9.62
N ILE A 90 -4.97 -9.35 8.74
CA ILE A 90 -5.11 -10.78 9.03
C ILE A 90 -4.15 -11.21 10.14
N GLU A 91 -2.89 -10.75 10.08
CA GLU A 91 -1.89 -11.03 11.11
C GLU A 91 -2.28 -10.46 12.48
N ILE A 92 -2.81 -9.23 12.52
CA ILE A 92 -3.30 -8.62 13.75
C ILE A 92 -4.48 -9.40 14.31
N ASP A 93 -5.44 -9.77 13.46
CA ASP A 93 -6.60 -10.57 13.87
C ASP A 93 -6.17 -11.92 14.43
N ALA A 94 -5.18 -12.57 13.84
CA ALA A 94 -4.63 -13.82 14.33
C ALA A 94 -3.99 -13.67 15.72
N LEU A 95 -3.36 -12.54 16.00
CA LEU A 95 -2.75 -12.25 17.30
C LEU A 95 -3.78 -11.92 18.39
N ILE A 96 -4.87 -11.28 18.02
CA ILE A 96 -5.93 -10.84 18.94
C ILE A 96 -7.02 -11.90 19.09
N GLY A 97 -7.32 -12.63 18.02
CA GLY A 97 -8.43 -13.56 17.91
C GLY A 97 -8.30 -14.86 18.70
N GLU A 98 -7.17 -15.08 19.37
CA GLU A 98 -6.95 -16.22 20.25
C GLU A 98 -6.96 -15.77 21.71
#